data_416f73b1f2c21f3ead42e7d86762ade4
#
_entry.id   416f73b1f2c21f3ead42e7d86762ade4
#
_cell.length_a   1.000
_cell.length_b   1.000
_cell.length_c   1.000
_cell.angle_alpha   90.00
_cell.angle_beta   90.00
_cell.angle_gamma   90.00
#
_symmetry.space_group_name_H-M   'P 1'
#
loop_
_entity.id
_entity.type
_entity.pdbx_description
1 polymer ?
#
loop_
_entity_poly.entity_id
_entity_poly.type
_entity_poly.pdbx_seq_one_letter_code
_entity_poly.pdbx_strand_id
1 'polypeptide(L)'
;MQQPLTRQNSTRVKRRYSAYQNRIFVYLVTLVTAPLLLLGVLSSVVYYRQTVTRSDALLASARENVETQMEIALSNLRAYYSAVVSTDNYQTLCQKTVPPYSEYTLVRDMQTAMRGGNLVDKYVEGYTYINLRSGWILSNNGMYRLADAANRDEVAHLLSEWAEQHAAMMWVNRTDQPTPALADTPLNTVDLTGELL
;
A
#
# COMPACT_ATOMS: atom_id res chain seq x y z
N MET A 1 -91.70 -1.98 -46.92
CA MET A 1 -90.56 -2.69 -46.22
C MET A 1 -89.26 -2.26 -46.89
N GLN A 2 -88.50 -1.32 -46.27
CA GLN A 2 -87.17 -0.89 -46.77
C GLN A 2 -86.18 -1.19 -45.64
N GLN A 3 -85.19 -2.01 -45.94
CA GLN A 3 -84.16 -2.45 -45.01
C GLN A 3 -83.03 -1.42 -44.88
N PRO A 4 -82.37 -1.26 -43.74
CA PRO A 4 -81.36 -0.27 -43.50
C PRO A 4 -79.95 -0.82 -43.87
N LEU A 5 -79.55 -0.57 -45.13
CA LEU A 5 -78.21 -0.92 -45.66
C LEU A 5 -77.12 0.10 -45.36
N THR A 6 -77.38 1.14 -44.59
CA THR A 6 -76.49 2.29 -44.41
C THR A 6 -75.59 2.19 -43.17
N ARG A 7 -75.81 1.24 -42.24
CA ARG A 7 -75.07 1.20 -40.93
C ARG A 7 -73.75 0.42 -40.95
N GLN A 8 -73.59 -0.47 -41.92
CA GLN A 8 -72.37 -1.34 -41.97
C GLN A 8 -71.14 -0.66 -42.63
N ASN A 9 -71.32 0.32 -43.45
CA ASN A 9 -70.22 1.01 -44.14
C ASN A 9 -69.50 2.02 -43.20
N SER A 10 -70.21 2.63 -42.27
CA SER A 10 -69.63 3.68 -41.40
C SER A 10 -68.65 3.09 -40.37
N THR A 11 -68.84 1.87 -39.91
CA THR A 11 -67.93 1.20 -38.97
C THR A 11 -66.67 0.67 -39.62
N ARG A 12 -66.71 0.26 -40.89
CA ARG A 12 -65.52 -0.17 -41.64
C ARG A 12 -64.62 1.02 -42.00
N VAL A 13 -65.17 2.17 -42.32
CA VAL A 13 -64.39 3.41 -42.61
C VAL A 13 -63.72 3.91 -41.32
N LYS A 14 -64.42 3.96 -40.19
CA LYS A 14 -63.84 4.37 -38.90
C LYS A 14 -62.70 3.44 -38.45
N ARG A 15 -62.80 2.14 -38.65
CA ARG A 15 -61.70 1.17 -38.32
C ARG A 15 -60.48 1.38 -39.21
N ARG A 16 -60.67 1.70 -40.49
CA ARG A 16 -59.52 1.98 -41.40
C ARG A 16 -58.85 3.28 -41.05
N TYR A 17 -59.54 4.32 -40.68
CA TYR A 17 -59.01 5.61 -40.23
C TYR A 17 -58.22 5.46 -38.92
N SER A 18 -58.74 4.73 -37.95
CA SER A 18 -58.04 4.43 -36.69
C SER A 18 -56.75 3.62 -36.90
N ALA A 19 -56.75 2.66 -37.82
CA ALA A 19 -55.56 1.87 -38.14
C ALA A 19 -54.47 2.72 -38.85
N TYR A 20 -54.90 3.68 -39.68
CA TYR A 20 -53.99 4.58 -40.37
C TYR A 20 -53.37 5.64 -39.42
N GLN A 21 -54.19 6.17 -38.52
CA GLN A 21 -53.72 7.08 -37.46
C GLN A 21 -52.73 6.40 -36.53
N ASN A 22 -53.00 5.18 -36.11
CA ASN A 22 -52.07 4.42 -35.28
C ASN A 22 -50.73 4.12 -35.99
N ARG A 23 -50.76 3.83 -37.28
CA ARG A 23 -49.52 3.62 -38.04
C ARG A 23 -48.70 4.90 -38.15
N ILE A 24 -49.33 6.02 -38.46
CA ILE A 24 -48.64 7.33 -38.51
C ILE A 24 -48.07 7.69 -37.13
N PHE A 25 -48.83 7.48 -36.06
CA PHE A 25 -48.38 7.75 -34.71
C PHE A 25 -47.16 6.89 -34.33
N VAL A 26 -47.20 5.59 -34.66
CA VAL A 26 -46.05 4.68 -34.40
C VAL A 26 -44.83 5.12 -35.21
N TYR A 27 -44.98 5.49 -36.48
CA TYR A 27 -43.86 6.00 -37.28
C TYR A 27 -43.26 7.27 -36.71
N LEU A 28 -44.11 8.19 -36.24
CA LEU A 28 -43.69 9.48 -35.71
C LEU A 28 -42.98 9.30 -34.35
N VAL A 29 -43.50 8.43 -33.50
CA VAL A 29 -42.86 8.08 -32.25
C VAL A 29 -41.52 7.37 -32.49
N THR A 30 -41.49 6.41 -33.42
CA THR A 30 -40.22 5.69 -33.71
C THR A 30 -39.18 6.64 -34.31
N LEU A 31 -39.61 7.58 -35.19
CA LEU A 31 -38.70 8.55 -35.82
C LEU A 31 -38.04 9.48 -34.78
N VAL A 32 -38.72 9.77 -33.66
CA VAL A 32 -38.19 10.65 -32.62
C VAL A 32 -37.44 9.84 -31.56
N THR A 33 -37.96 8.69 -31.14
CA THR A 33 -37.37 7.90 -30.04
C THR A 33 -36.11 7.14 -30.48
N ALA A 34 -36.05 6.66 -31.74
CA ALA A 34 -34.87 5.91 -32.20
C ALA A 34 -33.57 6.76 -32.19
N PRO A 35 -33.53 7.98 -32.73
CA PRO A 35 -32.32 8.79 -32.64
C PRO A 35 -31.99 9.24 -31.22
N LEU A 36 -32.97 9.47 -30.35
CA LEU A 36 -32.74 9.80 -28.95
C LEU A 36 -32.10 8.64 -28.18
N LEU A 37 -32.58 7.42 -28.39
CA LEU A 37 -31.99 6.22 -27.80
C LEU A 37 -30.57 6.01 -28.33
N LEU A 38 -30.33 6.19 -29.61
CA LEU A 38 -29.03 6.03 -30.24
C LEU A 38 -28.03 7.03 -29.70
N LEU A 39 -28.41 8.30 -29.53
CA LEU A 39 -27.60 9.34 -28.89
C LEU A 39 -27.33 9.00 -27.41
N GLY A 40 -28.32 8.52 -26.69
CA GLY A 40 -28.17 8.08 -25.29
C GLY A 40 -27.15 6.97 -25.15
N VAL A 41 -27.24 5.92 -25.98
CA VAL A 41 -26.27 4.81 -25.97
C VAL A 41 -24.87 5.29 -26.36
N LEU A 42 -24.74 6.10 -27.42
CA LEU A 42 -23.46 6.65 -27.84
C LEU A 42 -22.82 7.50 -26.75
N SER A 43 -23.58 8.41 -26.15
CA SER A 43 -23.09 9.23 -25.02
C SER A 43 -22.66 8.39 -23.83
N SER A 44 -23.44 7.36 -23.50
CA SER A 44 -23.10 6.43 -22.39
C SER A 44 -21.79 5.69 -22.65
N VAL A 45 -21.58 5.18 -23.87
CA VAL A 45 -20.34 4.48 -24.25
C VAL A 45 -19.14 5.42 -24.22
N VAL A 46 -19.28 6.63 -24.74
CA VAL A 46 -18.21 7.64 -24.73
C VAL A 46 -17.86 8.02 -23.28
N TYR A 47 -18.87 8.31 -22.47
CA TYR A 47 -18.68 8.65 -21.07
C TYR A 47 -18.02 7.52 -20.30
N TYR A 48 -18.46 6.29 -20.47
CA TYR A 48 -17.86 5.12 -19.84
C TYR A 48 -16.38 4.96 -20.22
N ARG A 49 -16.06 5.04 -21.51
CA ARG A 49 -14.66 4.97 -21.97
C ARG A 49 -13.79 6.08 -21.39
N GLN A 50 -14.28 7.31 -21.40
CA GLN A 50 -13.54 8.44 -20.84
C GLN A 50 -13.31 8.28 -19.33
N THR A 51 -14.32 7.80 -18.60
CA THR A 51 -14.21 7.58 -17.15
C THR A 51 -13.20 6.49 -16.82
N VAL A 52 -13.25 5.35 -17.53
CA VAL A 52 -12.29 4.26 -17.33
C VAL A 52 -10.86 4.72 -17.65
N THR A 53 -10.64 5.31 -18.83
CA THR A 53 -9.30 5.78 -19.21
C THR A 53 -8.75 6.84 -18.25
N ARG A 54 -9.61 7.72 -17.74
CA ARG A 54 -9.22 8.74 -16.77
C ARG A 54 -8.92 8.15 -15.41
N SER A 55 -9.69 7.14 -14.99
CA SER A 55 -9.45 6.41 -13.75
C SER A 55 -8.13 5.65 -13.80
N ASP A 56 -7.84 4.96 -14.91
CA ASP A 56 -6.59 4.24 -15.09
C ASP A 56 -5.38 5.18 -15.09
N ALA A 57 -5.49 6.34 -15.75
CA ALA A 57 -4.44 7.35 -15.74
C ALA A 57 -4.19 7.93 -14.33
N LEU A 58 -5.26 8.18 -13.55
CA LEU A 58 -5.14 8.64 -12.16
C LEU A 58 -4.51 7.58 -11.26
N LEU A 59 -4.88 6.31 -11.42
CA LEU A 59 -4.28 5.21 -10.67
C LEU A 59 -2.80 5.04 -11.00
N ALA A 60 -2.45 5.11 -12.29
CA ALA A 60 -1.05 5.06 -12.73
C ALA A 60 -0.23 6.20 -12.13
N SER A 61 -0.73 7.43 -12.17
CA SER A 61 -0.07 8.59 -11.57
C SER A 61 0.02 8.50 -10.05
N ALA A 62 -1.02 8.00 -9.37
CA ALA A 62 -0.99 7.78 -7.93
C ALA A 62 0.05 6.73 -7.54
N ARG A 63 0.15 5.63 -8.30
CA ARG A 63 1.16 4.60 -8.11
C ARG A 63 2.58 5.16 -8.26
N GLU A 64 2.84 5.90 -9.35
CA GLU A 64 4.15 6.51 -9.61
C GLU A 64 4.54 7.51 -8.51
N ASN A 65 3.58 8.30 -8.02
CA ASN A 65 3.81 9.21 -6.90
C ASN A 65 4.17 8.46 -5.61
N VAL A 66 3.46 7.36 -5.29
CA VAL A 66 3.75 6.55 -4.10
C VAL A 66 5.13 5.91 -4.22
N GLU A 67 5.46 5.34 -5.39
CA GLU A 67 6.76 4.73 -5.66
C GLU A 67 7.90 5.75 -5.49
N THR A 68 7.75 6.93 -6.09
CA THR A 68 8.74 8.03 -5.96
C THR A 68 8.90 8.49 -4.51
N GLN A 69 7.80 8.66 -3.77
CA GLN A 69 7.86 9.06 -2.36
C GLN A 69 8.52 8.00 -1.49
N MET A 70 8.25 6.72 -1.78
CA MET A 70 8.87 5.61 -1.09
C MET A 70 10.39 5.56 -1.36
N GLU A 71 10.82 5.70 -2.62
CA GLU A 71 12.24 5.77 -2.97
C GLU A 71 12.96 6.93 -2.28
N ILE A 72 12.34 8.11 -2.23
CA ILE A 72 12.89 9.27 -1.52
C ILE A 72 13.02 8.97 -0.02
N ALA A 73 12.00 8.40 0.59
CA ALA A 73 12.01 8.04 2.02
C ALA A 73 13.13 7.04 2.32
N LEU A 74 13.25 5.98 1.51
CA LEU A 74 14.29 4.97 1.65
C LEU A 74 15.71 5.55 1.45
N SER A 75 15.87 6.40 0.46
CA SER A 75 17.14 7.10 0.21
C SER A 75 17.54 7.98 1.40
N ASN A 76 16.59 8.69 1.99
CA ASN A 76 16.83 9.52 3.16
C ASN A 76 17.18 8.67 4.39
N LEU A 77 16.53 7.53 4.60
CA LEU A 77 16.87 6.58 5.65
C LEU A 77 18.29 6.05 5.49
N ARG A 78 18.66 5.63 4.28
CA ARG A 78 20.04 5.19 3.97
C ARG A 78 21.07 6.24 4.28
N ALA A 79 20.84 7.46 3.80
CA ALA A 79 21.77 8.58 4.04
C ALA A 79 21.91 8.88 5.54
N TYR A 80 20.80 8.85 6.27
CA TYR A 80 20.81 9.08 7.71
C TYR A 80 21.61 8.01 8.45
N TYR A 81 21.30 6.73 8.25
CA TYR A 81 22.00 5.65 8.96
C TYR A 81 23.47 5.52 8.53
N SER A 82 23.79 5.82 7.28
CA SER A 82 25.17 5.92 6.83
C SER A 82 25.94 7.01 7.59
N ALA A 83 25.30 8.13 7.88
CA ALA A 83 25.88 9.18 8.72
C ALA A 83 26.05 8.72 10.18
N VAL A 84 25.05 8.02 10.76
CA VAL A 84 25.13 7.47 12.12
C VAL A 84 26.29 6.49 12.25
N VAL A 85 26.43 5.56 11.30
CA VAL A 85 27.53 4.57 11.27
C VAL A 85 28.91 5.25 11.20
N SER A 86 29.00 6.43 10.62
CA SER A 86 30.25 7.18 10.52
C SER A 86 30.60 8.00 11.78
N THR A 87 29.74 8.01 12.79
CA THR A 87 30.00 8.75 14.04
C THR A 87 31.03 8.06 14.93
N ASP A 88 31.81 8.84 15.68
CA ASP A 88 32.78 8.32 16.66
C ASP A 88 32.10 7.46 17.74
N ASN A 89 30.89 7.84 18.15
CA ASN A 89 30.12 7.09 19.12
C ASN A 89 29.77 5.69 18.60
N TYR A 90 29.36 5.56 17.32
CA TYR A 90 29.10 4.25 16.72
C TYR A 90 30.37 3.41 16.62
N GLN A 91 31.49 4.01 16.17
CA GLN A 91 32.77 3.32 16.06
C GLN A 91 33.25 2.82 17.45
N THR A 92 33.08 3.66 18.48
CA THR A 92 33.39 3.28 19.87
C THR A 92 32.50 2.12 20.33
N LEU A 93 31.20 2.16 20.00
CA LEU A 93 30.25 1.09 20.33
C LEU A 93 30.64 -0.24 19.66
N CYS A 94 31.05 -0.21 18.40
CA CYS A 94 31.51 -1.39 17.65
C CYS A 94 32.74 -2.06 18.26
N GLN A 95 33.60 -1.31 18.92
CA GLN A 95 34.81 -1.82 19.57
C GLN A 95 34.56 -2.47 20.93
N LYS A 96 33.39 -2.26 21.52
CA LYS A 96 33.03 -2.83 22.83
C LYS A 96 32.87 -4.34 22.73
N THR A 97 33.63 -5.08 23.55
CA THR A 97 33.56 -6.54 23.64
C THR A 97 32.48 -7.04 24.58
N VAL A 98 31.97 -6.17 25.45
CA VAL A 98 30.89 -6.41 26.39
C VAL A 98 29.85 -5.29 26.30
N PRO A 99 28.58 -5.57 26.62
CA PRO A 99 27.57 -4.52 26.65
C PRO A 99 28.01 -3.39 27.58
N PRO A 100 28.01 -2.11 27.10
CA PRO A 100 28.52 -0.98 27.87
C PRO A 100 27.51 -0.47 28.91
N TYR A 101 27.11 -1.30 29.86
CA TYR A 101 26.11 -0.97 30.88
C TYR A 101 26.48 0.24 31.75
N SER A 102 27.76 0.49 31.95
CA SER A 102 28.26 1.61 32.76
C SER A 102 28.43 2.91 31.99
N GLU A 103 28.35 2.87 30.66
CA GLU A 103 28.59 4.03 29.78
C GLU A 103 27.27 4.65 29.33
N TYR A 104 26.49 5.10 30.32
CA TYR A 104 25.13 5.61 30.09
C TYR A 104 25.05 6.69 29.00
N THR A 105 26.02 7.61 28.96
CA THR A 105 26.03 8.71 27.98
C THR A 105 26.17 8.18 26.56
N LEU A 106 27.14 7.28 26.33
CA LEU A 106 27.37 6.66 25.03
C LEU A 106 26.13 5.91 24.56
N VAL A 107 25.55 5.11 25.46
CA VAL A 107 24.35 4.30 25.14
C VAL A 107 23.16 5.20 24.81
N ARG A 108 22.91 6.23 25.61
CA ARG A 108 21.82 7.17 25.39
C ARG A 108 21.99 7.95 24.09
N ASP A 109 23.20 8.41 23.79
CA ASP A 109 23.47 9.17 22.58
C ASP A 109 23.29 8.29 21.34
N MET A 110 23.71 7.03 21.42
CA MET A 110 23.47 6.05 20.36
C MET A 110 22.01 5.70 20.21
N GLN A 111 21.27 5.50 21.30
CA GLN A 111 19.83 5.28 21.23
C GLN A 111 19.10 6.45 20.56
N THR A 112 19.51 7.66 20.90
CA THR A 112 18.94 8.88 20.30
C THR A 112 19.26 8.96 18.80
N ALA A 113 20.50 8.68 18.42
CA ALA A 113 20.91 8.65 17.03
C ALA A 113 20.19 7.53 16.24
N MET A 114 20.05 6.35 16.80
CA MET A 114 19.37 5.21 16.16
C MET A 114 17.88 5.44 15.97
N ARG A 115 17.22 6.16 16.87
CA ARG A 115 15.80 6.56 16.71
C ARG A 115 15.56 7.54 15.59
N GLY A 116 16.59 8.26 15.16
CA GLY A 116 16.54 9.04 13.95
C GLY A 116 16.05 10.49 14.04
N GLY A 117 15.63 10.98 15.17
CA GLY A 117 15.08 12.33 15.27
C GLY A 117 13.85 12.56 14.36
N ASN A 118 13.36 13.80 14.32
CA ASN A 118 12.08 14.19 13.70
C ASN A 118 11.85 13.76 12.24
N LEU A 119 12.91 13.49 11.47
CA LEU A 119 12.79 13.10 10.05
C LEU A 119 12.57 11.59 9.88
N VAL A 120 13.08 10.80 10.79
CA VAL A 120 13.09 9.33 10.72
C VAL A 120 12.01 8.72 11.61
N ASP A 121 11.68 9.35 12.74
CA ASP A 121 10.62 8.95 13.68
C ASP A 121 9.27 8.63 13.00
N LYS A 122 9.02 9.26 11.86
CA LYS A 122 7.79 9.03 11.09
C LYS A 122 7.77 7.67 10.38
N TYR A 123 8.95 7.09 10.10
CA TYR A 123 9.10 5.89 9.28
C TYR A 123 9.73 4.72 10.02
N VAL A 124 10.35 4.98 11.19
CA VAL A 124 11.07 3.98 11.98
C VAL A 124 10.40 3.82 13.33
N GLU A 125 9.76 2.69 13.52
CA GLU A 125 9.06 2.35 14.75
C GLU A 125 10.00 1.88 15.86
N GLY A 126 11.10 1.23 15.48
CA GLY A 126 12.11 0.74 16.39
C GLY A 126 13.44 0.46 15.68
N TYR A 127 14.45 0.16 16.48
CA TYR A 127 15.75 -0.24 15.98
C TYR A 127 16.32 -1.36 16.83
N THR A 128 17.17 -2.17 16.23
CA THR A 128 17.98 -3.18 16.91
C THR A 128 19.39 -3.12 16.36
N TYR A 129 20.36 -2.83 17.22
CA TYR A 129 21.78 -2.91 16.91
C TYR A 129 22.33 -4.24 17.42
N ILE A 130 22.98 -4.99 16.57
CA ILE A 130 23.60 -6.27 16.91
C ILE A 130 25.10 -6.17 16.65
N ASN A 131 25.91 -6.29 17.71
CA ASN A 131 27.34 -6.40 17.56
C ASN A 131 27.73 -7.87 17.27
N LEU A 132 27.93 -8.18 16.00
CA LEU A 132 28.26 -9.53 15.53
C LEU A 132 29.59 -10.05 16.07
N ARG A 133 30.55 -9.16 16.35
CA ARG A 133 31.89 -9.54 16.83
C ARG A 133 31.87 -10.05 18.28
N SER A 134 31.04 -9.43 19.10
CA SER A 134 31.01 -9.70 20.55
C SER A 134 29.66 -10.25 21.02
N GLY A 135 28.69 -10.42 20.14
CA GLY A 135 27.44 -11.12 20.41
C GLY A 135 26.56 -10.39 21.44
N TRP A 136 26.42 -9.07 21.37
CA TRP A 136 25.50 -8.33 22.22
C TRP A 136 24.60 -7.41 21.39
N ILE A 137 23.45 -7.06 21.96
CA ILE A 137 22.36 -6.36 21.32
C ILE A 137 22.04 -5.09 22.08
N LEU A 138 21.76 -4.00 21.35
CA LEU A 138 21.16 -2.78 21.85
C LEU A 138 19.86 -2.52 21.05
N SER A 139 18.75 -2.44 21.76
CA SER A 139 17.44 -2.18 21.16
C SER A 139 16.67 -1.13 21.96
N ASN A 140 15.46 -0.82 21.51
CA ASN A 140 14.51 0.00 22.27
C ASN A 140 14.22 -0.61 23.67
N ASN A 141 14.29 -1.93 23.79
CA ASN A 141 13.96 -2.66 25.01
C ASN A 141 15.16 -2.84 25.98
N GLY A 142 16.34 -2.38 25.57
CA GLY A 142 17.53 -2.44 26.41
C GLY A 142 18.73 -3.09 25.76
N MET A 143 19.69 -3.50 26.60
CA MET A 143 20.91 -4.21 26.18
C MET A 143 20.96 -5.60 26.78
N TYR A 144 21.33 -6.59 25.97
CA TYR A 144 21.49 -7.97 26.40
C TYR A 144 22.45 -8.74 25.47
N ARG A 145 22.83 -9.94 25.85
CA ARG A 145 23.65 -10.79 24.98
C ARG A 145 22.77 -11.48 23.94
N LEU A 146 23.29 -11.65 22.75
CA LEU A 146 22.59 -12.40 21.69
C LEU A 146 22.27 -13.84 22.12
N ALA A 147 23.14 -14.44 22.92
CA ALA A 147 22.92 -15.78 23.48
C ALA A 147 21.69 -15.86 24.42
N ASP A 148 21.32 -14.74 25.02
CA ASP A 148 20.19 -14.64 25.95
C ASP A 148 18.89 -14.23 25.24
N ALA A 149 18.94 -13.99 23.92
CA ALA A 149 17.76 -13.64 23.13
C ALA A 149 16.79 -14.81 23.03
N ALA A 150 15.49 -14.54 23.21
CA ALA A 150 14.45 -15.56 23.16
C ALA A 150 14.31 -16.20 21.76
N ASN A 151 14.58 -15.44 20.72
CA ASN A 151 14.52 -15.86 19.31
C ASN A 151 15.90 -15.92 18.63
N ARG A 152 16.94 -16.27 19.37
CA ARG A 152 18.34 -16.29 18.89
C ARG A 152 18.55 -17.10 17.61
N ASP A 153 17.86 -18.25 17.49
CA ASP A 153 18.04 -19.14 16.34
C ASP A 153 17.45 -18.52 15.07
N GLU A 154 16.38 -17.80 15.20
CA GLU A 154 15.75 -17.03 14.11
C GLU A 154 16.64 -15.85 13.68
N VAL A 155 17.23 -15.16 14.66
CA VAL A 155 18.22 -14.09 14.39
C VAL A 155 19.44 -14.64 13.66
N ALA A 156 19.95 -15.79 14.11
CA ALA A 156 21.11 -16.45 13.48
C ALA A 156 20.81 -16.84 12.03
N HIS A 157 19.62 -17.39 11.76
CA HIS A 157 19.18 -17.73 10.41
C HIS A 157 19.14 -16.49 9.51
N LEU A 158 18.51 -15.41 9.97
CA LEU A 158 18.40 -14.16 9.22
C LEU A 158 19.77 -13.54 8.91
N LEU A 159 20.70 -13.56 9.89
CA LEU A 159 22.06 -13.06 9.71
C LEU A 159 22.87 -13.90 8.72
N SER A 160 22.65 -15.24 8.71
CA SER A 160 23.30 -16.11 7.72
C SER A 160 22.79 -15.83 6.31
N GLU A 161 21.49 -15.64 6.16
CA GLU A 161 20.85 -15.31 4.90
C GLU A 161 21.34 -13.96 4.36
N TRP A 162 21.44 -12.95 5.23
CA TRP A 162 22.01 -11.65 4.88
C TRP A 162 23.48 -11.73 4.47
N ALA A 163 24.29 -12.52 5.20
CA ALA A 163 25.70 -12.71 4.88
C ALA A 163 25.90 -13.39 3.50
N GLU A 164 25.02 -14.31 3.13
CA GLU A 164 25.05 -14.97 1.82
C GLU A 164 24.71 -14.01 0.67
N GLN A 165 23.84 -13.04 0.89
CA GLN A 165 23.46 -12.06 -0.12
C GLN A 165 24.53 -11.00 -0.38
N HIS A 166 25.55 -10.88 0.45
CA HIS A 166 26.64 -9.88 0.36
C HIS A 166 26.12 -8.45 0.20
N ALA A 167 24.92 -8.18 0.68
CA ALA A 167 24.27 -6.90 0.58
C ALA A 167 24.68 -6.00 1.74
N ALA A 168 24.93 -4.73 1.45
CA ALA A 168 25.13 -3.73 2.51
C ALA A 168 23.82 -3.47 3.29
N MET A 169 22.69 -3.81 2.70
CA MET A 169 21.36 -3.56 3.23
C MET A 169 20.39 -4.59 2.65
N MET A 170 19.54 -5.16 3.48
CA MET A 170 18.51 -6.13 3.08
C MET A 170 17.15 -5.72 3.65
N TRP A 171 16.12 -5.71 2.78
CA TRP A 171 14.74 -5.53 3.19
C TRP A 171 14.12 -6.87 3.55
N VAL A 172 13.56 -6.95 4.75
CA VAL A 172 12.84 -8.15 5.20
C VAL A 172 11.35 -7.80 5.32
N ASN A 173 10.54 -8.35 4.41
CA ASN A 173 9.10 -8.24 4.49
C ASN A 173 8.51 -9.42 5.25
N ARG A 174 7.89 -9.15 6.40
CA ARG A 174 7.28 -10.16 7.28
C ARG A 174 5.78 -9.99 7.45
N THR A 175 5.10 -9.48 6.46
CA THR A 175 3.64 -9.30 6.49
C THR A 175 2.86 -10.59 6.74
N ASP A 176 3.46 -11.75 6.52
CA ASP A 176 2.81 -13.05 6.66
C ASP A 176 2.97 -13.68 8.06
N GLN A 177 3.77 -13.08 8.93
CA GLN A 177 3.88 -13.56 10.31
C GLN A 177 2.97 -12.75 11.22
N PRO A 178 2.08 -13.40 12.00
CA PRO A 178 1.28 -12.71 12.98
C PRO A 178 2.23 -12.05 13.98
N THR A 179 2.15 -10.73 14.10
CA THR A 179 2.86 -9.99 15.16
C THR A 179 2.39 -10.57 16.49
N PRO A 180 3.26 -11.20 17.28
CA PRO A 180 2.84 -11.71 18.58
C PRO A 180 2.31 -10.53 19.40
N ALA A 181 1.20 -10.74 20.11
CA ALA A 181 0.63 -9.72 20.96
C ALA A 181 1.71 -9.21 21.91
N LEU A 182 1.88 -7.90 22.01
CA LEU A 182 2.96 -7.24 22.78
C LEU A 182 3.03 -7.73 24.24
N ALA A 183 1.90 -8.22 24.77
CA ALA A 183 1.77 -8.75 26.14
C ALA A 183 2.47 -10.12 26.35
N ASP A 184 2.66 -10.90 25.29
CA ASP A 184 3.19 -12.27 25.39
C ASP A 184 4.65 -12.39 24.90
N THR A 185 5.24 -11.28 24.41
CA THR A 185 6.59 -11.29 23.86
C THR A 185 7.61 -11.06 24.99
N PRO A 186 8.58 -11.96 25.20
CA PRO A 186 9.64 -11.74 26.17
C PRO A 186 10.41 -10.44 25.88
N LEU A 187 10.79 -9.69 26.91
CA LEU A 187 11.51 -8.41 26.79
C LEU A 187 12.86 -8.52 26.05
N ASN A 188 13.44 -9.72 26.01
CA ASN A 188 14.68 -10.03 25.29
C ASN A 188 14.45 -10.62 23.88
N THR A 189 13.26 -10.47 23.31
CA THR A 189 13.01 -10.83 21.91
C THR A 189 13.57 -9.75 20.99
N VAL A 190 14.36 -10.17 20.01
CA VAL A 190 14.86 -9.29 18.96
C VAL A 190 13.72 -9.04 17.97
N ASP A 191 13.43 -7.80 17.74
CA ASP A 191 12.51 -7.43 16.67
C ASP A 191 13.21 -7.62 15.31
N LEU A 192 12.69 -8.55 14.52
CA LEU A 192 13.19 -8.87 13.20
C LEU A 192 12.31 -8.28 12.08
N THR A 193 11.31 -7.50 12.45
CA THR A 193 10.50 -6.75 11.48
C THR A 193 11.25 -5.50 11.08
N GLY A 194 11.64 -5.39 9.82
CA GLY A 194 12.29 -4.18 9.36
C GLY A 194 13.45 -4.41 8.40
N GLU A 195 14.27 -3.39 8.28
CA GLU A 195 15.44 -3.38 7.43
C GLU A 195 16.70 -3.75 8.22
N LEU A 196 17.51 -4.64 7.65
CA LEU A 196 18.86 -4.92 8.12
C LEU A 196 19.86 -4.04 7.38
N LEU A 197 20.67 -3.31 8.13
CA LEU A 197 21.74 -2.44 7.64
C LEU A 197 23.09 -3.09 7.85
#